data_68f54dc58ad64465f2680c6119a6e7d2
#
_entry.id   68f54dc58ad64465f2680c6119a6e7d2
#
_cell.length_a   1.000
_cell.length_b   1.000
_cell.length_c   1.000
_cell.angle_alpha   90.00
_cell.angle_beta   90.00
_cell.angle_gamma   90.00
#
_symmetry.space_group_name_H-M   'P 1'
#
loop_
_entity.id
_entity.type
_entity.pdbx_description
1 polymer ?
#
loop_
_entity_poly.entity_id
_entity_poly.type
_entity_poly.pdbx_seq_one_letter_code
_entity_poly.pdbx_strand_id
1 'polypeptide(L)'
;MKKLNFFVALAAMLICGSNGNAEPIEPVSSVQSECKDGTHTRASNYKELNGTVSYRDGVLTLSVTNLTENCCADLQVTADADTPGEIHFAILDKAGALCDCICPFDIECTYEGILTGHYEVFLEYGPKDILLEKEIDIEEGCSVTLDKPAGVDSVSSAADSPLSMGRDHVLTVNMQGQTELEIFDAEGRLMSAMTIQAPVEVSLATLPAGLYILRATNADNSATLRTVR
;
A
#
# COMPACT_ATOMS: atom_id res chain seq x y z
N MET A 1 -63.79 -29.95 28.42
CA MET A 1 -62.63 -29.20 28.92
C MET A 1 -61.36 -29.74 28.20
N LYS A 2 -60.86 -29.05 27.14
CA LYS A 2 -59.71 -29.48 26.40
C LYS A 2 -58.47 -28.74 26.99
N LYS A 3 -57.50 -29.49 27.52
CA LYS A 3 -56.24 -28.95 28.02
C LYS A 3 -55.33 -28.67 26.82
N LEU A 4 -54.98 -27.40 26.63
CA LEU A 4 -54.03 -26.93 25.63
C LEU A 4 -52.60 -27.00 26.24
N ASN A 5 -51.79 -27.95 25.78
CA ASN A 5 -50.39 -28.04 26.17
C ASN A 5 -49.57 -27.04 25.33
N PHE A 6 -49.03 -26.02 26.01
CA PHE A 6 -48.10 -25.07 25.44
C PHE A 6 -46.67 -25.66 25.49
N PHE A 7 -46.14 -26.12 24.38
CA PHE A 7 -44.73 -26.47 24.27
C PHE A 7 -43.93 -25.17 24.02
N VAL A 8 -43.19 -24.74 25.04
CA VAL A 8 -42.20 -23.72 24.90
C VAL A 8 -40.92 -24.38 24.36
N ALA A 9 -40.64 -24.21 23.09
CA ALA A 9 -39.37 -24.59 22.48
C ALA A 9 -38.33 -23.55 22.88
N LEU A 10 -37.44 -23.90 23.81
CA LEU A 10 -36.26 -23.12 24.17
C LEU A 10 -35.22 -23.36 23.10
N ALA A 11 -35.14 -22.42 22.14
CA ALA A 11 -34.03 -22.39 21.16
C ALA A 11 -32.76 -21.97 21.89
N ALA A 12 -31.91 -22.93 22.22
CA ALA A 12 -30.56 -22.67 22.66
C ALA A 12 -29.77 -22.15 21.43
N MET A 13 -29.54 -20.84 21.39
CA MET A 13 -28.52 -20.29 20.50
C MET A 13 -27.15 -20.78 20.99
N LEU A 14 -26.60 -21.78 20.32
CA LEU A 14 -25.18 -22.08 20.39
C LEU A 14 -24.47 -20.90 19.71
N ILE A 15 -23.92 -20.02 20.54
CA ILE A 15 -22.89 -19.07 20.09
C ILE A 15 -21.63 -19.94 19.90
N CYS A 16 -21.43 -20.48 18.71
CA CYS A 16 -20.12 -20.93 18.28
C CYS A 16 -19.24 -19.70 18.15
N GLY A 17 -18.45 -19.44 19.19
CA GLY A 17 -17.30 -18.56 19.07
C GLY A 17 -16.28 -19.26 18.17
N SER A 18 -16.33 -18.99 16.88
CA SER A 18 -15.23 -19.30 15.97
C SER A 18 -14.15 -18.26 16.18
N ASN A 19 -13.10 -18.60 16.93
CA ASN A 19 -11.80 -17.97 16.75
C ASN A 19 -11.27 -18.47 15.39
N GLY A 20 -11.86 -18.01 14.30
CA GLY A 20 -11.41 -18.27 12.96
C GLY A 20 -10.75 -16.99 12.46
N ASN A 21 -9.49 -17.07 12.07
CA ASN A 21 -9.03 -16.17 11.02
C ASN A 21 -9.99 -16.43 9.87
N ALA A 22 -10.83 -15.46 9.50
CA ALA A 22 -11.64 -15.60 8.31
C ALA A 22 -10.68 -15.72 7.12
N GLU A 23 -11.07 -16.51 6.14
CA GLU A 23 -10.29 -16.63 4.91
C GLU A 23 -10.46 -15.33 4.11
N PRO A 24 -9.40 -14.82 3.47
CA PRO A 24 -9.50 -13.66 2.57
C PRO A 24 -10.60 -13.87 1.53
N ILE A 25 -11.30 -12.81 1.19
CA ILE A 25 -12.34 -12.83 0.16
C ILE A 25 -11.63 -12.85 -1.20
N GLU A 26 -11.77 -13.97 -1.91
CA GLU A 26 -11.26 -14.08 -3.28
C GLU A 26 -12.14 -13.28 -4.25
N PRO A 27 -11.56 -12.64 -5.27
CA PRO A 27 -12.35 -11.94 -6.26
C PRO A 27 -13.16 -12.90 -7.11
N VAL A 28 -14.40 -12.54 -7.43
CA VAL A 28 -15.24 -13.29 -8.40
C VAL A 28 -14.74 -13.10 -9.83
N SER A 29 -14.02 -12.03 -10.08
CA SER A 29 -13.32 -11.76 -11.35
C SER A 29 -12.04 -10.98 -11.06
N SER A 30 -10.96 -11.36 -11.72
CA SER A 30 -9.68 -10.66 -11.68
C SER A 30 -9.08 -10.61 -13.07
N VAL A 31 -8.70 -9.43 -13.53
CA VAL A 31 -8.07 -9.19 -14.82
C VAL A 31 -6.82 -8.35 -14.59
N GLN A 32 -5.68 -8.88 -15.02
CA GLN A 32 -4.42 -8.14 -15.10
C GLN A 32 -4.16 -7.79 -16.58
N SER A 33 -3.76 -6.55 -16.85
CA SER A 33 -3.34 -6.15 -18.20
C SER A 33 -2.03 -6.83 -18.59
N GLU A 34 -1.74 -6.84 -19.89
CA GLU A 34 -0.36 -7.07 -20.33
C GLU A 34 0.54 -5.91 -19.90
N CYS A 35 1.86 -6.14 -19.91
CA CYS A 35 2.86 -5.11 -19.70
C CYS A 35 2.68 -3.95 -20.69
N LYS A 36 2.38 -2.74 -20.20
CA LYS A 36 1.96 -1.62 -21.05
C LYS A 36 3.08 -1.03 -21.90
N ASP A 37 4.31 -1.05 -21.39
CA ASP A 37 5.46 -0.46 -22.06
C ASP A 37 6.45 -1.58 -22.44
N GLY A 38 6.29 -2.16 -23.61
CA GLY A 38 7.20 -3.18 -24.15
C GLY A 38 8.64 -2.73 -24.40
N THR A 39 9.07 -1.62 -23.80
CA THR A 39 10.42 -1.08 -23.88
C THR A 39 11.14 -1.25 -22.55
N HIS A 40 12.11 -2.13 -22.54
CA HIS A 40 13.05 -2.44 -21.44
C HIS A 40 13.92 -1.26 -21.00
N THR A 41 13.41 -0.05 -20.92
CA THR A 41 14.19 1.13 -20.55
C THR A 41 13.90 1.56 -19.12
N ARG A 42 15.00 1.81 -18.41
CA ARG A 42 15.03 2.35 -17.05
C ARG A 42 13.99 3.45 -16.85
N ALA A 43 13.26 3.31 -15.75
CA ALA A 43 12.23 4.21 -15.26
C ALA A 43 12.54 5.70 -15.51
N SER A 44 11.80 6.33 -16.42
CA SER A 44 11.82 7.79 -16.52
C SER A 44 10.45 8.41 -16.80
N ASN A 45 9.40 7.62 -17.00
CA ASN A 45 8.06 8.15 -17.29
C ASN A 45 6.91 7.25 -16.80
N TYR A 46 7.07 6.53 -15.69
CA TYR A 46 5.94 5.79 -15.14
C TYR A 46 4.88 6.77 -14.64
N LYS A 47 3.66 6.55 -15.10
CA LYS A 47 2.51 7.27 -14.58
C LYS A 47 2.33 6.90 -13.12
N GLU A 48 1.74 7.81 -12.37
CA GLU A 48 1.44 7.61 -10.97
C GLU A 48 0.49 6.44 -10.76
N LEU A 49 0.75 5.63 -9.73
CA LEU A 49 -0.16 4.60 -9.25
C LEU A 49 -1.49 5.25 -8.87
N ASN A 50 -2.59 4.67 -9.32
CA ASN A 50 -3.92 5.12 -8.96
C ASN A 50 -4.80 3.89 -8.64
N GLY A 51 -5.61 4.01 -7.59
CA GLY A 51 -6.60 3.03 -7.19
C GLY A 51 -7.98 3.67 -7.12
N THR A 52 -8.98 2.99 -7.64
CA THR A 52 -10.38 3.43 -7.58
C THR A 52 -11.25 2.28 -7.07
N VAL A 53 -12.11 2.58 -6.12
CA VAL A 53 -13.14 1.64 -5.62
C VAL A 53 -14.49 2.14 -6.09
N SER A 54 -15.30 1.25 -6.66
CA SER A 54 -16.68 1.53 -7.04
C SER A 54 -17.62 0.41 -6.59
N TYR A 55 -18.88 0.75 -6.34
CA TYR A 55 -19.89 -0.22 -5.91
C TYR A 55 -21.15 -0.07 -6.73
N ARG A 56 -21.61 -1.17 -7.32
CA ARG A 56 -22.83 -1.20 -8.12
C ARG A 56 -23.46 -2.59 -8.10
N ASP A 57 -24.79 -2.63 -7.99
CA ASP A 57 -25.60 -3.87 -8.04
C ASP A 57 -25.09 -4.95 -7.06
N GLY A 58 -24.60 -4.54 -5.87
CA GLY A 58 -24.08 -5.47 -4.86
C GLY A 58 -22.65 -5.95 -5.10
N VAL A 59 -21.96 -5.43 -6.11
CA VAL A 59 -20.59 -5.79 -6.49
C VAL A 59 -19.65 -4.61 -6.24
N LEU A 60 -18.59 -4.85 -5.49
CA LEU A 60 -17.49 -3.90 -5.32
C LEU A 60 -16.43 -4.19 -6.37
N THR A 61 -16.00 -3.15 -7.08
CA THR A 61 -14.92 -3.21 -8.07
C THR A 61 -13.74 -2.38 -7.58
N LEU A 62 -12.57 -3.01 -7.50
CA LEU A 62 -11.28 -2.35 -7.34
C LEU A 62 -10.61 -2.25 -8.70
N SER A 63 -10.26 -1.04 -9.13
CA SER A 63 -9.42 -0.79 -10.31
C SER A 63 -8.11 -0.14 -9.87
N VAL A 64 -7.00 -0.80 -10.15
CA VAL A 64 -5.64 -0.30 -9.90
C VAL A 64 -4.96 -0.03 -11.24
N THR A 65 -4.38 1.15 -11.42
CA THR A 65 -3.70 1.50 -12.65
C THR A 65 -2.26 1.93 -12.41
N ASN A 66 -1.38 1.57 -13.35
CA ASN A 66 0.06 1.88 -13.32
C ASN A 66 0.81 1.29 -12.11
N LEU A 67 0.38 0.13 -11.61
CA LEU A 67 1.17 -0.63 -10.65
C LEU A 67 2.46 -1.08 -11.32
N THR A 68 3.60 -0.61 -10.81
CA THR A 68 4.92 -0.89 -11.40
C THR A 68 5.53 -2.11 -10.76
N GLU A 69 5.66 -3.20 -11.54
CA GLU A 69 6.15 -4.50 -11.08
C GLU A 69 7.06 -5.18 -12.11
N ASN A 70 7.61 -6.33 -11.73
CA ASN A 70 8.38 -7.17 -12.63
C ASN A 70 7.55 -7.58 -13.84
N CYS A 71 8.10 -7.56 -15.06
CA CYS A 71 7.35 -7.88 -16.29
C CYS A 71 6.77 -9.30 -16.31
N CYS A 72 7.27 -10.20 -15.48
CA CYS A 72 6.77 -11.57 -15.34
C CYS A 72 5.81 -11.71 -14.15
N ALA A 73 5.39 -10.61 -13.52
CA ALA A 73 4.50 -10.67 -12.36
C ALA A 73 3.15 -11.32 -12.71
N ASP A 74 2.71 -12.20 -11.84
CA ASP A 74 1.36 -12.80 -11.83
C ASP A 74 0.65 -12.26 -10.58
N LEU A 75 -0.05 -11.15 -10.76
CA LEU A 75 -0.59 -10.36 -9.67
C LEU A 75 -2.00 -10.84 -9.31
N GLN A 76 -2.17 -11.21 -8.07
CA GLN A 76 -3.46 -11.55 -7.49
C GLN A 76 -3.82 -10.53 -6.39
N VAL A 77 -5.09 -10.20 -6.27
CA VAL A 77 -5.58 -9.29 -5.24
C VAL A 77 -6.68 -10.00 -4.45
N THR A 78 -6.48 -10.13 -3.16
CA THR A 78 -7.50 -10.63 -2.24
C THR A 78 -8.04 -9.49 -1.41
N ALA A 79 -9.28 -9.59 -0.94
CA ALA A 79 -9.88 -8.64 -0.01
C ALA A 79 -10.02 -9.28 1.38
N ASP A 80 -9.78 -8.50 2.42
CA ASP A 80 -10.05 -8.84 3.81
C ASP A 80 -10.94 -7.73 4.39
N ALA A 81 -12.07 -8.12 4.99
CA ALA A 81 -13.01 -7.23 5.64
C ALA A 81 -13.38 -7.75 7.06
N ASP A 82 -12.49 -8.48 7.71
CA ASP A 82 -12.69 -9.06 9.02
C ASP A 82 -12.69 -8.03 10.13
N THR A 83 -11.92 -6.95 9.96
CA THR A 83 -11.94 -5.82 10.89
C THR A 83 -13.16 -4.96 10.59
N PRO A 84 -14.07 -4.76 11.57
CA PRO A 84 -15.24 -3.92 11.36
C PRO A 84 -14.87 -2.50 10.96
N GLY A 85 -15.33 -2.06 9.80
CA GLY A 85 -15.08 -0.73 9.25
C GLY A 85 -13.78 -0.60 8.47
N GLU A 86 -13.08 -1.71 8.19
CA GLU A 86 -11.87 -1.74 7.37
C GLU A 86 -12.03 -2.69 6.18
N ILE A 87 -11.42 -2.37 5.05
CA ILE A 87 -11.27 -3.27 3.90
C ILE A 87 -9.83 -3.18 3.44
N HIS A 88 -9.14 -4.32 3.46
CA HIS A 88 -7.75 -4.45 3.02
C HIS A 88 -7.70 -5.22 1.70
N PHE A 89 -7.22 -4.58 0.64
CA PHE A 89 -6.91 -5.22 -0.63
C PHE A 89 -5.42 -5.53 -0.69
N ALA A 90 -5.06 -6.81 -0.56
CA ALA A 90 -3.67 -7.26 -0.58
C ALA A 90 -3.29 -7.73 -1.99
N ILE A 91 -2.32 -7.04 -2.60
CA ILE A 91 -1.70 -7.45 -3.87
C ILE A 91 -0.57 -8.43 -3.56
N LEU A 92 -0.60 -9.58 -4.21
CA LEU A 92 0.42 -10.62 -4.10
C LEU A 92 0.94 -10.99 -5.48
N ASP A 93 2.26 -11.03 -5.64
CA ASP A 93 2.88 -11.61 -6.83
C ASP A 93 3.03 -13.13 -6.64
N LYS A 94 2.37 -13.92 -7.49
CA LYS A 94 2.43 -15.38 -7.52
C LYS A 94 3.42 -15.91 -8.55
N ALA A 95 4.12 -15.03 -9.27
CA ALA A 95 5.10 -15.46 -10.25
C ALA A 95 6.19 -16.30 -9.59
N GLY A 96 6.50 -17.43 -10.19
CA GLY A 96 7.58 -18.31 -9.74
C GLY A 96 8.98 -17.88 -10.18
N ALA A 97 9.10 -16.84 -11.03
CA ALA A 97 10.34 -16.36 -11.61
C ALA A 97 10.32 -14.85 -11.84
N LEU A 98 11.48 -14.23 -11.72
CA LEU A 98 11.68 -12.82 -12.04
C LEU A 98 12.27 -12.69 -13.46
N CYS A 99 11.78 -11.69 -14.20
CA CYS A 99 12.36 -11.23 -15.45
C CYS A 99 13.29 -10.04 -15.21
N ASP A 100 14.22 -9.79 -16.12
CA ASP A 100 15.14 -8.63 -16.04
C ASP A 100 14.49 -7.37 -16.63
N CYS A 101 13.25 -7.08 -16.22
CA CYS A 101 12.52 -5.89 -16.64
C CYS A 101 11.45 -5.52 -15.61
N ILE A 102 11.00 -4.27 -15.68
CA ILE A 102 9.93 -3.70 -14.86
C ILE A 102 8.95 -3.00 -15.78
N CYS A 103 7.67 -3.13 -15.53
CA CYS A 103 6.63 -2.45 -16.31
C CYS A 103 5.37 -2.12 -15.50
N PRO A 104 4.55 -1.16 -15.96
CA PRO A 104 3.27 -0.85 -15.34
C PRO A 104 2.18 -1.84 -15.79
N PHE A 105 1.38 -2.28 -14.83
CA PHE A 105 0.18 -3.08 -15.01
C PHE A 105 -1.07 -2.33 -14.57
N ASP A 106 -2.21 -2.69 -15.15
CA ASP A 106 -3.51 -2.42 -14.58
C ASP A 106 -4.12 -3.72 -14.08
N ILE A 107 -4.85 -3.61 -12.98
CA ILE A 107 -5.58 -4.72 -12.36
C ILE A 107 -7.01 -4.26 -12.14
N GLU A 108 -7.97 -5.11 -12.47
CA GLU A 108 -9.37 -4.93 -12.10
C GLU A 108 -9.88 -6.19 -11.43
N CYS A 109 -10.41 -6.04 -10.22
CA CYS A 109 -10.98 -7.13 -9.43
C CYS A 109 -12.39 -6.78 -8.98
N THR A 110 -13.28 -7.77 -9.00
CA THR A 110 -14.65 -7.63 -8.49
C THR A 110 -14.90 -8.57 -7.32
N TYR A 111 -15.63 -8.08 -6.33
CA TYR A 111 -15.92 -8.80 -5.09
C TYR A 111 -17.42 -8.75 -4.79
N GLU A 112 -17.98 -9.88 -4.38
CA GLU A 112 -19.33 -9.97 -3.84
C GLU A 112 -19.29 -10.12 -2.32
N GLY A 113 -20.40 -9.82 -1.66
CA GLY A 113 -20.54 -10.02 -0.22
C GLY A 113 -20.03 -8.87 0.66
N ILE A 114 -19.37 -7.87 0.08
CA ILE A 114 -19.01 -6.65 0.80
C ILE A 114 -20.28 -5.80 0.94
N LEU A 115 -20.60 -5.43 2.18
CA LEU A 115 -21.82 -4.68 2.49
C LEU A 115 -21.61 -3.19 2.29
N THR A 116 -22.72 -2.47 2.06
CA THR A 116 -22.71 -0.99 2.10
C THR A 116 -22.42 -0.50 3.52
N GLY A 117 -21.66 0.58 3.64
CA GLY A 117 -21.28 1.15 4.93
C GLY A 117 -20.11 2.11 4.83
N HIS A 118 -19.67 2.60 5.98
CA HIS A 118 -18.50 3.45 6.11
C HIS A 118 -17.27 2.58 6.38
N TYR A 119 -16.23 2.73 5.56
CA TYR A 119 -15.02 1.93 5.64
C TYR A 119 -13.77 2.78 5.47
N GLU A 120 -12.72 2.40 6.16
CA GLU A 120 -11.35 2.75 5.83
C GLU A 120 -10.81 1.67 4.88
N VAL A 121 -10.42 2.07 3.68
CA VAL A 121 -9.99 1.15 2.61
C VAL A 121 -8.50 1.29 2.38
N PHE A 122 -7.82 0.16 2.37
CA PHE A 122 -6.37 0.05 2.15
C PHE A 122 -6.08 -0.77 0.91
N LEU A 123 -5.16 -0.29 0.09
CA LEU A 123 -4.50 -1.09 -0.96
C LEU A 123 -3.07 -1.34 -0.52
N GLU A 124 -2.71 -2.61 -0.37
CA GLU A 124 -1.43 -3.03 0.17
C GLU A 124 -0.66 -3.91 -0.82
N TYR A 125 0.67 -3.84 -0.79
CA TYR A 125 1.54 -4.79 -1.48
C TYR A 125 2.22 -5.70 -0.45
N GLY A 126 1.84 -7.00 -0.47
CA GLY A 126 2.25 -7.91 0.59
C GLY A 126 1.70 -7.51 1.98
N PRO A 127 2.22 -8.09 3.05
CA PRO A 127 1.75 -7.79 4.40
C PRO A 127 2.35 -6.46 4.88
N LYS A 128 1.58 -5.37 4.90
CA LYS A 128 1.85 -4.07 5.55
C LYS A 128 2.49 -2.95 4.70
N ASP A 129 2.61 -3.10 3.41
CA ASP A 129 3.10 -2.01 2.57
C ASP A 129 1.90 -1.28 1.96
N ILE A 130 1.34 -0.30 2.69
CA ILE A 130 0.17 0.45 2.27
C ILE A 130 0.57 1.34 1.09
N LEU A 131 -0.01 1.08 -0.07
CA LEU A 131 0.21 1.84 -1.29
C LEU A 131 -0.76 3.02 -1.41
N LEU A 132 -2.03 2.78 -1.09
CA LEU A 132 -3.12 3.76 -1.15
C LEU A 132 -4.09 3.50 0.00
N GLU A 133 -4.75 4.55 0.51
CA GLU A 133 -5.75 4.44 1.58
C GLU A 133 -6.83 5.53 1.42
N LYS A 134 -8.04 5.28 1.95
CA LYS A 134 -9.07 6.30 2.08
C LYS A 134 -10.26 5.85 2.91
N GLU A 135 -10.80 6.76 3.71
CA GLU A 135 -12.15 6.61 4.26
C GLU A 135 -13.19 6.85 3.17
N ILE A 136 -14.11 5.90 2.99
CA ILE A 136 -15.17 5.97 1.98
C ILE A 136 -16.52 5.48 2.51
N ASP A 137 -17.60 6.07 2.00
CA ASP A 137 -18.94 5.53 2.16
C ASP A 137 -19.25 4.65 0.95
N ILE A 138 -19.28 3.32 1.17
CA ILE A 138 -19.69 2.37 0.14
C ILE A 138 -21.20 2.38 0.05
N GLU A 139 -21.72 2.92 -1.02
CA GLU A 139 -23.14 2.97 -1.34
C GLU A 139 -23.38 2.71 -2.84
N GLU A 140 -24.62 2.41 -3.19
CA GLU A 140 -24.97 2.13 -4.58
C GLU A 140 -24.61 3.30 -5.50
N GLY A 141 -23.81 3.00 -6.53
CA GLY A 141 -23.32 3.96 -7.51
C GLY A 141 -22.12 4.79 -7.07
N CYS A 142 -21.52 4.53 -5.88
CA CYS A 142 -20.30 5.22 -5.49
C CYS A 142 -19.12 4.85 -6.41
N SER A 143 -18.21 5.82 -6.58
CA SER A 143 -16.92 5.62 -7.23
C SER A 143 -15.92 6.61 -6.64
N VAL A 144 -14.92 6.11 -5.95
CA VAL A 144 -13.98 6.91 -5.16
C VAL A 144 -12.55 6.52 -5.48
N THR A 145 -11.70 7.52 -5.71
CA THR A 145 -10.25 7.33 -5.89
C THR A 145 -9.59 7.28 -4.52
N LEU A 146 -8.73 6.29 -4.32
CA LEU A 146 -7.90 6.14 -3.13
C LEU A 146 -6.76 7.15 -3.16
N ASP A 147 -6.37 7.63 -1.99
CA ASP A 147 -5.28 8.59 -1.83
C ASP A 147 -4.00 7.88 -1.40
N LYS A 148 -2.86 8.52 -1.56
CA LYS A 148 -1.62 8.04 -0.95
C LYS A 148 -1.69 8.21 0.56
N PRO A 149 -1.10 7.27 1.34
CA PRO A 149 -1.06 7.38 2.80
C PRO A 149 -0.53 8.73 3.25
N ALA A 150 -1.21 9.36 4.20
CA ALA A 150 -0.78 10.62 4.76
C ALA A 150 0.57 10.42 5.49
N GLY A 151 1.65 11.02 4.97
CA GLY A 151 3.01 10.94 5.53
C GLY A 151 3.97 10.01 4.81
N VAL A 152 3.53 9.31 3.76
CA VAL A 152 4.42 8.68 2.79
C VAL A 152 4.41 9.56 1.55
N ASP A 153 5.22 10.61 1.54
CA ASP A 153 5.52 11.28 0.30
C ASP A 153 6.02 10.21 -0.67
N SER A 154 5.27 10.03 -1.77
CA SER A 154 5.62 9.12 -2.83
C SER A 154 7.11 9.16 -3.05
N VAL A 155 7.74 8.00 -3.15
CA VAL A 155 9.05 7.89 -3.76
C VAL A 155 8.86 8.38 -5.20
N SER A 156 8.89 9.71 -5.37
CA SER A 156 9.00 10.33 -6.68
C SER A 156 10.21 9.72 -7.35
N SER A 157 10.11 9.47 -8.64
CA SER A 157 11.21 8.97 -9.48
C SER A 157 12.55 9.53 -8.97
N ALA A 158 13.56 8.70 -8.80
CA ALA A 158 14.82 9.01 -8.11
C ALA A 158 15.54 10.31 -8.57
N ALA A 159 15.05 10.97 -9.61
CA ALA A 159 15.53 12.25 -10.12
C ALA A 159 14.92 13.48 -9.42
N ASP A 160 13.70 13.38 -8.84
CA ASP A 160 12.97 14.51 -8.23
C ASP A 160 12.70 14.32 -6.73
N SER A 161 13.11 13.19 -6.14
CA SER A 161 12.96 12.95 -4.70
C SER A 161 13.90 13.87 -3.91
N PRO A 162 13.39 14.58 -2.87
CA PRO A 162 14.24 15.37 -1.96
C PRO A 162 15.34 14.53 -1.30
N LEU A 163 15.10 13.22 -1.11
CA LEU A 163 16.05 12.25 -0.60
C LEU A 163 16.05 11.01 -1.47
N SER A 164 17.21 10.55 -1.88
CA SER A 164 17.36 9.28 -2.60
C SER A 164 18.61 8.52 -2.15
N MET A 165 18.55 7.18 -2.15
CA MET A 165 19.67 6.32 -1.77
C MET A 165 20.30 5.72 -3.02
N GLY A 166 21.60 5.96 -3.22
CA GLY A 166 22.40 5.32 -4.25
C GLY A 166 22.90 3.94 -3.85
N ARG A 167 23.48 3.21 -4.83
CA ARG A 167 23.93 1.82 -4.64
C ARG A 167 25.04 1.63 -3.60
N ASP A 168 25.87 2.64 -3.38
CA ASP A 168 27.04 2.57 -2.49
C ASP A 168 26.75 3.17 -1.10
N HIS A 169 25.49 3.14 -0.65
CA HIS A 169 25.03 3.77 0.59
C HIS A 169 25.33 5.29 0.63
N VAL A 170 25.23 5.94 -0.53
CA VAL A 170 25.33 7.37 -0.66
C VAL A 170 23.91 7.95 -0.71
N LEU A 171 23.57 8.77 0.28
CA LEU A 171 22.34 9.54 0.33
C LEU A 171 22.51 10.79 -0.51
N THR A 172 21.65 10.99 -1.50
CA THR A 172 21.54 12.27 -2.23
C THR A 172 20.41 13.09 -1.58
N VAL A 173 20.74 14.31 -1.18
CA VAL A 173 19.80 15.29 -0.63
C VAL A 173 19.58 16.39 -1.67
N ASN A 174 18.42 16.39 -2.35
CA ASN A 174 18.05 17.32 -3.43
C ASN A 174 17.20 18.50 -2.93
N MET A 175 17.27 18.83 -1.65
CA MET A 175 16.63 20.03 -1.12
C MET A 175 17.42 21.29 -1.50
N GLN A 176 16.87 22.46 -1.25
CA GLN A 176 17.55 23.73 -1.54
C GLN A 176 17.96 24.42 -0.23
N GLY A 177 19.20 24.87 -0.17
CA GLY A 177 19.69 25.70 0.93
C GLY A 177 20.16 24.90 2.15
N GLN A 178 20.19 25.57 3.30
CA GLN A 178 20.63 24.97 4.57
C GLN A 178 19.58 23.97 5.04
N THR A 179 20.01 22.72 5.23
CA THR A 179 19.15 21.59 5.57
C THR A 179 19.71 20.87 6.79
N GLU A 180 18.87 20.56 7.75
CA GLU A 180 19.18 19.69 8.88
C GLU A 180 18.89 18.23 8.45
N LEU A 181 19.91 17.39 8.50
CA LEU A 181 19.79 15.95 8.24
C LEU A 181 19.94 15.20 9.56
N GLU A 182 18.91 14.44 9.92
CA GLU A 182 18.86 13.57 11.09
C GLU A 182 18.76 12.11 10.64
N ILE A 183 19.48 11.25 11.35
CA ILE A 183 19.52 9.80 11.09
C ILE A 183 19.10 9.08 12.36
N PHE A 184 18.04 8.29 12.28
CA PHE A 184 17.50 7.48 13.37
C PHE A 184 17.68 5.99 13.06
N ASP A 185 17.84 5.18 14.10
CA ASP A 185 17.77 3.72 13.99
C ASP A 185 16.31 3.22 13.96
N ALA A 186 16.14 1.89 13.86
CA ALA A 186 14.83 1.25 13.81
C ALA A 186 13.97 1.49 15.07
N GLU A 187 14.60 1.76 16.21
CA GLU A 187 13.95 2.08 17.48
C GLU A 187 13.62 3.58 17.63
N GLY A 188 13.94 4.41 16.62
CA GLY A 188 13.72 5.84 16.63
C GLY A 188 14.74 6.63 17.45
N ARG A 189 15.88 6.04 17.80
CA ARG A 189 16.96 6.75 18.51
C ARG A 189 17.78 7.55 17.50
N LEU A 190 18.06 8.81 17.81
CA LEU A 190 18.91 9.67 17.00
C LEU A 190 20.36 9.16 17.01
N MET A 191 20.83 8.73 15.84
CA MET A 191 22.20 8.23 15.63
C MET A 191 23.15 9.33 15.19
N SER A 192 22.64 10.30 14.41
CA SER A 192 23.43 11.43 13.91
C SER A 192 22.51 12.59 13.56
N ALA A 193 22.99 13.82 13.76
CA ALA A 193 22.37 15.03 13.23
C ALA A 193 23.46 15.94 12.68
N MET A 194 23.21 16.52 11.52
CA MET A 194 24.16 17.42 10.85
C MET A 194 23.43 18.48 10.04
N THR A 195 24.01 19.66 9.97
CA THR A 195 23.54 20.72 9.08
C THR A 195 24.38 20.67 7.81
N ILE A 196 23.71 20.57 6.66
CA ILE A 196 24.33 20.46 5.34
C ILE A 196 23.85 21.60 4.45
N GLN A 197 24.64 21.91 3.42
CA GLN A 197 24.22 22.82 2.36
C GLN A 197 23.78 21.97 1.16
N ALA A 198 22.50 21.78 1.00
CA ALA A 198 21.93 20.99 -0.09
C ALA A 198 21.78 21.85 -1.36
N PRO A 199 21.85 21.23 -2.59
CA PRO A 199 21.93 19.79 -2.81
C PRO A 199 23.34 19.21 -2.53
N VAL A 200 23.38 18.00 -1.95
CA VAL A 200 24.65 17.35 -1.55
C VAL A 200 24.50 15.84 -1.46
N GLU A 201 25.59 15.12 -1.63
CA GLU A 201 25.69 13.68 -1.37
C GLU A 201 26.34 13.42 0.00
N VAL A 202 25.74 12.55 0.80
CA VAL A 202 26.19 12.17 2.14
C VAL A 202 26.45 10.66 2.18
N SER A 203 27.69 10.26 2.48
CA SER A 203 28.03 8.85 2.64
C SER A 203 27.55 8.32 3.99
N LEU A 204 26.76 7.24 3.97
CA LEU A 204 26.34 6.49 5.15
C LEU A 204 27.21 5.26 5.41
N ALA A 205 28.35 5.11 4.74
CA ALA A 205 29.22 3.96 4.81
C ALA A 205 29.82 3.67 6.21
N THR A 206 29.76 4.64 7.11
CA THR A 206 30.27 4.50 8.49
C THR A 206 29.20 3.98 9.48
N LEU A 207 27.92 3.97 9.08
CA LEU A 207 26.85 3.45 9.95
C LEU A 207 26.96 1.90 10.03
N PRO A 208 26.60 1.27 11.14
CA PRO A 208 26.43 -0.18 11.22
C PRO A 208 25.40 -0.72 10.23
N ALA A 209 25.42 -2.03 9.93
CA ALA A 209 24.33 -2.64 9.16
C ALA A 209 23.03 -2.59 9.96
N GLY A 210 21.93 -2.15 9.31
CA GLY A 210 20.65 -2.00 9.98
C GLY A 210 19.64 -1.19 9.16
N LEU A 211 18.44 -1.04 9.73
CA LEU A 211 17.38 -0.19 9.20
C LEU A 211 17.54 1.22 9.77
N TYR A 212 17.43 2.22 8.91
CA TYR A 212 17.54 3.63 9.26
C TYR A 212 16.38 4.45 8.72
N ILE A 213 15.99 5.46 9.47
CA ILE A 213 15.08 6.51 9.06
C ILE A 213 15.89 7.80 8.96
N LEU A 214 15.90 8.39 7.77
CA LEU A 214 16.61 9.63 7.46
C LEU A 214 15.58 10.74 7.32
N ARG A 215 15.75 11.84 8.05
CA ARG A 215 14.89 13.01 7.97
C ARG A 215 15.73 14.24 7.60
N ALA A 216 15.35 14.89 6.50
CA ALA A 216 15.95 16.15 6.08
C ALA A 216 14.90 17.26 6.18
N THR A 217 15.27 18.38 6.81
CA THR A 217 14.36 19.50 7.04
C THR A 217 15.06 20.80 6.71
N ASN A 218 14.44 21.68 5.94
CA ASN A 218 14.85 23.05 5.74
C ASN A 218 13.70 24.02 6.10
N ALA A 219 13.85 25.31 5.81
CA ALA A 219 12.84 26.31 6.14
C ALA A 219 11.47 26.08 5.48
N ASP A 220 11.45 25.44 4.31
CA ASP A 220 10.26 25.36 3.45
C ASP A 220 9.69 23.93 3.37
N ASN A 221 10.53 22.89 3.60
CA ASN A 221 10.17 21.50 3.34
C ASN A 221 10.79 20.56 4.37
N SER A 222 10.14 19.39 4.52
CA SER A 222 10.67 18.24 5.25
C SER A 222 10.50 16.97 4.40
N ALA A 223 11.50 16.11 4.40
CA ALA A 223 11.47 14.83 3.69
C ALA A 223 12.01 13.73 4.59
N THR A 224 11.44 12.53 4.44
CA THR A 224 11.86 11.34 5.19
C THR A 224 12.12 10.19 4.22
N LEU A 225 13.20 9.45 4.44
CA LEU A 225 13.56 8.26 3.68
C LEU A 225 13.84 7.12 4.65
N ARG A 226 13.27 5.94 4.37
CA ARG A 226 13.58 4.70 5.09
C ARG A 226 14.53 3.87 4.24
N THR A 227 15.63 3.40 4.82
CA THR A 227 16.66 2.66 4.08
C THR A 227 17.29 1.57 4.95
N VAL A 228 17.87 0.57 4.28
CA VAL A 228 18.65 -0.50 4.91
C VAL A 228 20.10 -0.36 4.47
N ARG A 229 21.01 -0.52 5.42
CA ARG A 229 22.46 -0.61 5.18
C ARG A 229 22.97 -2.00 5.53
#